data_6121583c3e0690f1a9c0161f4fde5442
#
_entry.id   6121583c3e0690f1a9c0161f4fde5442
#
_cell.length_a   1.000
_cell.length_b   1.000
_cell.length_c   1.000
_cell.angle_alpha   90.00
_cell.angle_beta   90.00
_cell.angle_gamma   90.00
#
_symmetry.space_group_name_H-M   'P 1'
#
loop_
_entity.id
_entity.type
_entity.pdbx_description
1 polymer ?
#
loop_
_entity_poly.entity_id
_entity_poly.type
_entity_poly.pdbx_seq_one_letter_code
_entity_poly.pdbx_strand_id
1 'polypeptide(L)'
;AHAEDSGAVVIAASGNASSGSCEMGDRVFPADSPTVLSVSALADSHELADYSLNSADGPQLAAQGFIPLALNPAGGWADGKEGTDGTAQFHGTSFAAPVVSGTAALLAQRFPDESPAALRKRLEDAAEPGHGFIDPLTVLTHVESDAKLDTRAMTIRPTDEGDSRAPTRSAWVLSGLGLALAAWAVWRGLRAKN
;
A
#
# COMPACT_ATOMS: atom_id res chain seq x y z
N ALA A 1 -22.56 4.08 18.34
CA ALA A 1 -23.14 3.85 19.68
C ALA A 1 -23.96 2.58 19.72
N HIS A 2 -25.24 2.54 19.28
CA HIS A 2 -26.11 1.38 19.49
C HIS A 2 -25.58 0.05 18.90
N ALA A 3 -25.02 0.05 17.70
CA ALA A 3 -24.41 -1.16 17.09
C ALA A 3 -23.22 -1.64 17.91
N GLU A 4 -22.37 -0.74 18.34
CA GLU A 4 -21.17 -1.04 19.15
C GLU A 4 -21.59 -1.55 20.54
N ASP A 5 -22.62 -0.95 21.16
CA ASP A 5 -23.20 -1.43 22.42
C ASP A 5 -23.83 -2.83 22.29
N SER A 6 -24.22 -3.19 21.06
CA SER A 6 -24.76 -4.51 20.72
C SER A 6 -23.69 -5.52 20.27
N GLY A 7 -22.40 -5.19 20.38
CA GLY A 7 -21.29 -6.08 20.04
C GLY A 7 -20.85 -6.05 18.56
N ALA A 8 -21.26 -5.06 17.78
CA ALA A 8 -20.92 -4.97 16.36
C ALA A 8 -19.92 -3.86 16.03
N VAL A 9 -18.93 -4.17 15.21
CA VAL A 9 -18.08 -3.16 14.53
C VAL A 9 -18.81 -2.71 13.28
N VAL A 10 -18.95 -1.40 13.11
CA VAL A 10 -19.56 -0.80 11.92
C VAL A 10 -18.50 -0.27 10.98
N ILE A 11 -18.53 -0.73 9.75
CA ILE A 11 -17.62 -0.34 8.68
C ILE A 11 -18.44 0.19 7.53
N ALA A 12 -18.07 1.33 6.98
CA ALA A 12 -18.77 1.97 5.89
C ALA A 12 -17.82 2.49 4.82
N ALA A 13 -18.25 2.40 3.57
CA ALA A 13 -17.56 3.03 2.46
C ALA A 13 -17.56 4.56 2.64
N SER A 14 -16.43 5.21 2.42
CA SER A 14 -16.28 6.67 2.56
C SER A 14 -17.10 7.46 1.53
N GLY A 15 -17.45 6.82 0.42
CA GLY A 15 -18.20 7.43 -0.68
C GLY A 15 -17.34 7.65 -1.92
N ASN A 16 -18.00 7.86 -3.04
CA ASN A 16 -17.36 8.13 -4.32
C ASN A 16 -17.75 9.52 -4.81
N ALA A 17 -16.76 10.35 -5.16
CA ALA A 17 -17.00 11.59 -5.86
C ALA A 17 -17.58 11.27 -7.24
N SER A 18 -18.71 11.87 -7.56
CA SER A 18 -19.30 11.77 -8.88
C SER A 18 -20.01 13.08 -9.23
N SER A 19 -19.97 13.44 -10.50
CA SER A 19 -20.62 14.67 -10.96
C SER A 19 -22.10 14.70 -10.55
N GLY A 20 -22.45 15.68 -9.73
CA GLY A 20 -23.82 15.98 -9.35
C GLY A 20 -24.38 15.23 -8.12
N SER A 21 -23.55 14.49 -7.36
CA SER A 21 -24.02 13.84 -6.13
C SER A 21 -23.16 14.09 -4.92
N CYS A 22 -21.86 13.77 -4.95
CA CYS A 22 -20.93 14.03 -3.85
C CYS A 22 -19.66 14.65 -4.40
N GLU A 23 -19.11 15.61 -3.68
CA GLU A 23 -17.87 16.28 -4.01
C GLU A 23 -16.81 15.99 -2.94
N MET A 24 -15.53 16.21 -3.29
CA MET A 24 -14.44 16.07 -2.32
C MET A 24 -14.64 17.05 -1.16
N GLY A 25 -14.60 16.52 0.06
CA GLY A 25 -14.85 17.27 1.30
C GLY A 25 -16.28 17.18 1.83
N ASP A 26 -17.20 16.56 1.11
CA ASP A 26 -18.55 16.30 1.62
C ASP A 26 -18.50 15.27 2.75
N ARG A 27 -19.39 15.46 3.73
CA ARG A 27 -19.61 14.48 4.81
C ARG A 27 -20.58 13.41 4.36
N VAL A 28 -20.14 12.16 4.46
CA VAL A 28 -20.92 11.00 4.05
C VAL A 28 -21.28 10.15 5.27
N PHE A 29 -22.57 10.01 5.54
CA PHE A 29 -23.05 9.16 6.63
C PHE A 29 -23.48 7.78 6.11
N PRO A 30 -23.20 6.68 6.87
CA PRO A 30 -22.68 6.68 8.25
C PRO A 30 -21.14 6.79 8.37
N ALA A 31 -20.37 6.86 7.29
CA ALA A 31 -18.91 6.82 7.32
C ALA A 31 -18.29 7.89 8.24
N ASP A 32 -18.85 9.11 8.26
CA ASP A 32 -18.40 10.20 9.14
C ASP A 32 -18.95 10.15 10.58
N SER A 33 -19.44 9.00 11.00
CA SER A 33 -19.91 8.84 12.38
C SER A 33 -18.77 8.40 13.30
N PRO A 34 -18.67 8.91 14.54
CA PRO A 34 -17.50 8.71 15.41
C PRO A 34 -17.16 7.25 15.75
N THR A 35 -18.14 6.34 15.66
CA THR A 35 -17.99 4.91 15.98
C THR A 35 -17.99 4.03 14.76
N VAL A 36 -17.85 4.61 13.57
CA VAL A 36 -17.84 3.90 12.27
C VAL A 36 -16.47 4.01 11.66
N LEU A 37 -15.91 2.90 11.20
CA LEU A 37 -14.70 2.89 10.42
C LEU A 37 -15.02 3.28 8.97
N SER A 38 -14.55 4.42 8.54
CA SER A 38 -14.64 4.88 7.16
C SER A 38 -13.57 4.20 6.31
N VAL A 39 -13.96 3.67 5.17
CA VAL A 39 -13.04 2.96 4.27
C VAL A 39 -13.00 3.63 2.92
N SER A 40 -11.82 4.13 2.58
CA SER A 40 -11.47 4.70 1.28
C SER A 40 -11.00 3.62 0.30
N ALA A 41 -11.07 3.92 -0.98
CA ALA A 41 -10.60 3.04 -2.04
C ALA A 41 -9.18 3.38 -2.47
N LEU A 42 -8.33 2.38 -2.55
CA LEU A 42 -7.05 2.47 -3.23
C LEU A 42 -7.23 2.13 -4.71
N ALA A 43 -6.58 2.89 -5.56
CA ALA A 43 -6.54 2.61 -7.00
C ALA A 43 -5.51 1.53 -7.29
N ASP A 44 -4.29 1.79 -6.86
CA ASP A 44 -3.09 1.05 -7.19
C ASP A 44 -1.99 1.45 -6.19
N SER A 45 -1.03 0.59 -5.95
CA SER A 45 0.21 0.90 -5.22
C SER A 45 0.10 1.85 -4.01
N HIS A 46 -0.96 1.72 -3.19
CA HIS A 46 -1.16 2.47 -1.95
C HIS A 46 -1.57 3.95 -2.11
N GLU A 47 -1.96 4.35 -3.31
CA GLU A 47 -2.56 5.67 -3.54
C GLU A 47 -4.07 5.60 -3.55
N LEU A 48 -4.73 6.62 -3.00
CA LEU A 48 -6.18 6.70 -3.05
C LEU A 48 -6.66 6.88 -4.49
N ALA A 49 -7.76 6.22 -4.81
CA ALA A 49 -8.42 6.41 -6.09
C ALA A 49 -8.99 7.83 -6.20
N ASP A 50 -8.88 8.44 -7.36
CA ASP A 50 -9.31 9.83 -7.62
C ASP A 50 -10.79 10.08 -7.25
N TYR A 51 -11.61 9.04 -7.32
CA TYR A 51 -13.01 9.11 -6.94
C TYR A 51 -13.26 8.88 -5.45
N SER A 52 -12.27 8.41 -4.69
CA SER A 52 -12.48 8.05 -3.29
C SER A 52 -12.66 9.30 -2.43
N LEU A 53 -13.82 9.43 -1.81
CA LEU A 53 -14.01 10.44 -0.79
C LEU A 53 -13.23 10.06 0.47
N ASN A 54 -12.74 11.08 1.16
CA ASN A 54 -12.13 10.96 2.47
C ASN A 54 -13.06 11.58 3.50
N SER A 55 -13.09 11.02 4.69
CA SER A 55 -13.69 11.68 5.83
C SER A 55 -13.07 13.07 6.04
N ALA A 56 -13.81 14.00 6.61
CA ALA A 56 -13.30 15.35 6.90
C ALA A 56 -12.04 15.35 7.78
N ASP A 57 -11.87 14.31 8.59
CA ASP A 57 -10.72 14.09 9.47
C ASP A 57 -9.65 13.17 8.81
N GLY A 58 -9.79 12.87 7.54
CA GLY A 58 -8.93 11.98 6.75
C GLY A 58 -9.45 10.54 6.66
N PRO A 59 -8.86 9.71 5.80
CA PRO A 59 -9.23 8.31 5.68
C PRO A 59 -8.80 7.60 6.96
N GLN A 60 -9.73 6.93 7.61
CA GLN A 60 -9.39 6.09 8.75
C GLN A 60 -8.71 4.81 8.30
N LEU A 61 -9.30 4.16 7.29
CA LEU A 61 -8.78 2.94 6.68
C LEU A 61 -8.92 3.00 5.16
N ALA A 62 -8.12 2.22 4.47
CA ALA A 62 -8.23 2.07 3.02
C ALA A 62 -7.97 0.62 2.60
N ALA A 63 -8.62 0.19 1.54
CA ALA A 63 -8.39 -1.10 0.93
C ALA A 63 -8.55 -1.01 -0.59
N GLN A 64 -8.17 -2.08 -1.31
CA GLN A 64 -8.31 -2.14 -2.76
C GLN A 64 -9.75 -1.88 -3.19
N GLY A 65 -9.95 -0.85 -4.01
CA GLY A 65 -11.25 -0.41 -4.50
C GLY A 65 -11.65 -1.00 -5.85
N PHE A 66 -10.82 -1.84 -6.43
CA PHE A 66 -11.05 -2.50 -7.71
C PHE A 66 -11.21 -4.01 -7.52
N ILE A 67 -12.25 -4.59 -8.14
CA ILE A 67 -12.47 -6.03 -8.18
C ILE A 67 -12.53 -6.48 -9.64
N PRO A 68 -11.57 -7.30 -10.10
CA PRO A 68 -11.54 -7.75 -11.49
C PRO A 68 -12.66 -8.74 -11.82
N LEU A 69 -13.20 -9.42 -10.81
CA LEU A 69 -14.18 -10.48 -10.99
C LEU A 69 -15.11 -10.60 -9.78
N ALA A 70 -16.41 -10.67 -10.00
CA ALA A 70 -17.43 -10.83 -8.96
C ALA A 70 -18.37 -11.99 -9.28
N LEU A 71 -19.14 -12.44 -8.30
CA LEU A 71 -20.20 -13.40 -8.52
C LEU A 71 -21.39 -12.72 -9.22
N ASN A 72 -21.89 -13.35 -10.27
CA ASN A 72 -23.09 -12.90 -10.95
C ASN A 72 -24.34 -13.49 -10.28
N PRO A 73 -25.34 -12.69 -9.91
CA PRO A 73 -26.59 -13.18 -9.31
C PRO A 73 -27.34 -14.21 -10.17
N ALA A 74 -27.15 -14.17 -11.51
CA ALA A 74 -27.72 -15.15 -12.43
C ALA A 74 -26.88 -16.43 -12.55
N GLY A 75 -25.78 -16.54 -11.79
CA GLY A 75 -24.83 -17.65 -11.80
C GLY A 75 -23.56 -17.34 -12.61
N GLY A 76 -22.44 -17.96 -12.19
CA GLY A 76 -21.14 -17.73 -12.79
C GLY A 76 -20.47 -16.45 -12.32
N TRP A 77 -19.60 -15.88 -13.15
CA TRP A 77 -18.76 -14.74 -12.86
C TRP A 77 -19.13 -13.54 -13.73
N ALA A 78 -18.88 -12.35 -13.21
CA ALA A 78 -18.98 -11.09 -13.93
C ALA A 78 -17.69 -10.28 -13.74
N ASP A 79 -17.20 -9.68 -14.78
CA ASP A 79 -16.02 -8.82 -14.83
C ASP A 79 -16.38 -7.33 -14.79
N GLY A 80 -17.66 -7.02 -14.76
CA GLY A 80 -18.17 -5.66 -14.69
C GLY A 80 -19.70 -5.61 -14.74
N LYS A 81 -20.22 -4.40 -14.74
CA LYS A 81 -21.64 -4.10 -14.90
C LYS A 81 -21.92 -3.66 -16.33
N GLU A 82 -22.88 -4.28 -17.00
CA GLU A 82 -23.34 -3.81 -18.29
C GLU A 82 -23.97 -2.42 -18.16
N GLY A 83 -23.52 -1.51 -19.01
CA GLY A 83 -24.02 -0.16 -19.14
C GLY A 83 -24.35 0.17 -20.59
N THR A 84 -24.84 1.37 -20.84
CA THR A 84 -25.20 1.85 -22.20
C THR A 84 -24.00 1.93 -23.14
N ASP A 85 -22.80 2.16 -22.59
CA ASP A 85 -21.55 2.38 -23.35
C ASP A 85 -20.56 1.20 -23.26
N GLY A 86 -21.05 0.03 -22.82
CA GLY A 86 -20.24 -1.18 -22.63
C GLY A 86 -20.16 -1.63 -21.17
N THR A 87 -19.22 -2.53 -20.89
CA THR A 87 -19.02 -3.08 -19.55
C THR A 87 -18.17 -2.14 -18.71
N ALA A 88 -18.73 -1.62 -17.62
CA ALA A 88 -18.00 -0.84 -16.62
C ALA A 88 -17.42 -1.78 -15.56
N GLN A 89 -16.11 -1.72 -15.35
CA GLN A 89 -15.44 -2.52 -14.33
C GLN A 89 -15.93 -2.18 -12.91
N PHE A 90 -15.84 -3.14 -12.00
CA PHE A 90 -16.21 -2.94 -10.60
C PHE A 90 -15.13 -2.16 -9.87
N HIS A 91 -15.40 -0.89 -9.57
CA HIS A 91 -14.55 -0.05 -8.75
C HIS A 91 -15.39 0.86 -7.85
N GLY A 92 -14.83 1.22 -6.70
CA GLY A 92 -15.51 2.08 -5.72
C GLY A 92 -15.13 1.75 -4.29
N THR A 93 -15.36 2.68 -3.39
CA THR A 93 -15.21 2.49 -1.93
C THR A 93 -16.14 1.37 -1.41
N SER A 94 -17.24 1.11 -2.14
CA SER A 94 -18.15 -0.02 -1.87
C SER A 94 -17.49 -1.39 -2.03
N PHE A 95 -16.38 -1.49 -2.76
CA PHE A 95 -15.61 -2.73 -2.90
C PHE A 95 -14.44 -2.80 -1.92
N ALA A 96 -13.97 -1.68 -1.43
CA ALA A 96 -12.95 -1.60 -0.37
C ALA A 96 -13.52 -1.97 1.02
N ALA A 97 -14.71 -1.47 1.35
CA ALA A 97 -15.35 -1.71 2.65
C ALA A 97 -15.53 -3.21 3.00
N PRO A 98 -15.94 -4.11 2.08
CA PRO A 98 -16.02 -5.55 2.34
C PRO A 98 -14.69 -6.20 2.71
N VAL A 99 -13.56 -5.73 2.18
CA VAL A 99 -12.23 -6.25 2.53
C VAL A 99 -11.94 -5.98 3.99
N VAL A 100 -12.17 -4.75 4.45
CA VAL A 100 -12.01 -4.37 5.86
C VAL A 100 -13.02 -5.11 6.75
N SER A 101 -14.27 -5.28 6.29
CA SER A 101 -15.29 -6.03 7.03
C SER A 101 -14.92 -7.50 7.21
N GLY A 102 -14.39 -8.14 6.17
CA GLY A 102 -13.88 -9.51 6.25
C GLY A 102 -12.68 -9.62 7.19
N THR A 103 -11.77 -8.66 7.15
CA THR A 103 -10.62 -8.59 8.08
C THR A 103 -11.09 -8.44 9.53
N ALA A 104 -12.07 -7.56 9.79
CA ALA A 104 -12.66 -7.37 11.10
C ALA A 104 -13.35 -8.64 11.62
N ALA A 105 -14.02 -9.40 10.76
CA ALA A 105 -14.64 -10.67 11.12
C ALA A 105 -13.60 -11.74 11.52
N LEU A 106 -12.50 -11.83 10.77
CA LEU A 106 -11.38 -12.71 11.11
C LEU A 106 -10.71 -12.29 12.42
N LEU A 107 -10.60 -10.98 12.65
CA LEU A 107 -10.04 -10.44 13.88
C LEU A 107 -10.94 -10.77 15.09
N ALA A 108 -12.26 -10.58 14.95
CA ALA A 108 -13.23 -10.95 15.97
C ALA A 108 -13.21 -12.46 16.29
N GLN A 109 -13.00 -13.29 15.27
CA GLN A 109 -12.82 -14.74 15.49
C GLN A 109 -11.55 -15.05 16.27
N ARG A 110 -10.46 -14.32 16.01
CA ARG A 110 -9.18 -14.51 16.69
C ARG A 110 -9.18 -13.99 18.13
N PHE A 111 -9.93 -12.92 18.40
CA PHE A 111 -10.01 -12.23 19.68
C PHE A 111 -11.46 -12.11 20.15
N PRO A 112 -12.12 -13.26 20.46
CA PRO A 112 -13.56 -13.30 20.71
C PRO A 112 -14.01 -12.56 21.98
N ASP A 113 -13.09 -12.28 22.90
CA ASP A 113 -13.35 -11.60 24.16
C ASP A 113 -13.14 -10.07 24.06
N GLU A 114 -12.65 -9.58 22.93
CA GLU A 114 -12.44 -8.14 22.72
C GLU A 114 -13.75 -7.42 22.38
N SER A 115 -13.89 -6.21 22.93
CA SER A 115 -15.02 -5.35 22.60
C SER A 115 -14.92 -4.81 21.16
N PRO A 116 -16.05 -4.40 20.54
CA PRO A 116 -16.02 -3.77 19.21
C PRO A 116 -15.09 -2.56 19.12
N ALA A 117 -15.00 -1.78 20.19
CA ALA A 117 -14.09 -0.64 20.27
C ALA A 117 -12.61 -1.09 20.26
N ALA A 118 -12.27 -2.18 20.93
CA ALA A 118 -10.92 -2.75 20.93
C ALA A 118 -10.57 -3.31 19.53
N LEU A 119 -11.48 -4.04 18.91
CA LEU A 119 -11.29 -4.55 17.55
C LEU A 119 -11.12 -3.42 16.52
N ARG A 120 -11.90 -2.33 16.65
CA ARG A 120 -11.74 -1.14 15.82
C ARG A 120 -10.37 -0.51 16.00
N LYS A 121 -9.96 -0.29 17.26
CA LYS A 121 -8.63 0.25 17.56
C LYS A 121 -7.52 -0.64 17.00
N ARG A 122 -7.64 -1.94 17.08
CA ARG A 122 -6.67 -2.89 16.52
C ARG A 122 -6.54 -2.77 15.00
N LEU A 123 -7.65 -2.57 14.30
CA LEU A 123 -7.64 -2.28 12.85
C LEU A 123 -6.91 -0.98 12.54
N GLU A 124 -7.19 0.07 13.31
CA GLU A 124 -6.55 1.38 13.14
C GLU A 124 -5.03 1.31 13.44
N ASP A 125 -4.64 0.64 14.51
CA ASP A 125 -3.23 0.51 14.93
C ASP A 125 -2.40 -0.35 13.95
N ALA A 126 -3.03 -1.32 13.30
CA ALA A 126 -2.39 -2.19 12.33
C ALA A 126 -2.39 -1.65 10.89
N ALA A 127 -3.09 -0.55 10.65
CA ALA A 127 -3.16 0.10 9.37
C ALA A 127 -1.79 0.72 8.98
N GLU A 128 -1.42 0.61 7.71
CA GLU A 128 -0.19 1.22 7.23
C GLU A 128 -0.25 2.76 7.34
N PRO A 129 0.87 3.40 7.72
CA PRO A 129 0.96 4.85 7.73
C PRO A 129 0.64 5.47 6.38
N GLY A 130 0.02 6.65 6.39
CA GLY A 130 -0.40 7.36 5.18
C GLY A 130 -1.90 7.30 4.98
N HIS A 131 -2.38 6.43 4.12
CA HIS A 131 -3.80 6.32 3.81
C HIS A 131 -4.55 5.25 4.61
N GLY A 132 -3.90 4.62 5.59
CA GLY A 132 -4.56 3.61 6.42
C GLY A 132 -4.82 2.29 5.69
N PHE A 133 -3.93 1.87 4.80
CA PHE A 133 -4.09 0.61 4.07
C PHE A 133 -4.18 -0.58 5.02
N ILE A 134 -5.17 -1.43 4.77
CA ILE A 134 -5.41 -2.67 5.50
C ILE A 134 -4.97 -3.86 4.66
N ASP A 135 -3.87 -4.48 5.09
CA ASP A 135 -3.53 -5.84 4.68
C ASP A 135 -4.06 -6.83 5.72
N PRO A 136 -4.98 -7.74 5.36
CA PRO A 136 -5.58 -8.67 6.30
C PRO A 136 -4.56 -9.53 7.06
N LEU A 137 -3.47 -9.94 6.40
CA LEU A 137 -2.45 -10.76 7.04
C LEU A 137 -1.67 -9.98 8.09
N THR A 138 -1.29 -8.75 7.76
CA THR A 138 -0.61 -7.85 8.70
C THR A 138 -1.49 -7.57 9.91
N VAL A 139 -2.76 -7.25 9.73
CA VAL A 139 -3.72 -7.01 10.82
C VAL A 139 -3.85 -8.21 11.75
N LEU A 140 -3.99 -9.41 11.19
CA LEU A 140 -4.15 -10.64 11.99
C LEU A 140 -2.89 -11.05 12.75
N THR A 141 -1.73 -10.63 12.30
CA THR A 141 -0.44 -10.92 12.91
C THR A 141 0.13 -9.76 13.73
N HIS A 142 -0.53 -8.60 13.67
CA HIS A 142 -0.11 -7.42 14.42
C HIS A 142 -0.12 -7.70 15.94
N VAL A 143 1.00 -7.41 16.57
CA VAL A 143 1.16 -7.49 18.02
C VAL A 143 1.23 -6.08 18.56
N GLU A 144 0.27 -5.71 19.39
CA GLU A 144 0.35 -4.43 20.11
C GLU A 144 1.64 -4.38 20.91
N SER A 145 2.49 -3.44 20.59
CA SER A 145 3.71 -3.23 21.34
C SER A 145 3.44 -2.21 22.45
N ASP A 146 3.34 -2.65 23.68
CA ASP A 146 3.38 -1.80 24.87
C ASP A 146 4.76 -1.16 25.08
N ALA A 147 5.71 -1.45 24.21
CA ALA A 147 7.02 -0.85 24.23
C ALA A 147 6.88 0.65 23.96
N LYS A 148 7.03 1.46 25.01
CA LYS A 148 7.32 2.87 24.82
C LYS A 148 8.49 2.93 23.86
N LEU A 149 8.24 3.39 22.65
CA LEU A 149 9.29 3.67 21.69
C LEU A 149 10.28 4.59 22.40
N ASP A 150 11.44 4.03 22.76
CA ASP A 150 12.56 4.85 23.21
C ASP A 150 12.95 5.71 22.00
N THR A 151 12.43 6.92 21.95
CA THR A 151 12.73 7.91 20.92
C THR A 151 14.15 8.44 21.12
N ARG A 152 15.11 7.55 21.31
CA ARG A 152 16.51 7.89 21.06
C ARG A 152 16.61 8.25 19.61
N ALA A 153 16.85 9.53 19.37
CA ALA A 153 17.17 10.02 18.05
C ALA A 153 18.26 9.14 17.45
N MET A 154 17.85 8.25 16.53
CA MET A 154 18.78 7.43 15.79
C MET A 154 19.49 8.38 14.83
N THR A 155 20.65 8.87 15.23
CA THR A 155 21.49 9.65 14.33
C THR A 155 22.03 8.69 13.30
N ILE A 156 21.36 8.61 12.15
CA ILE A 156 21.91 7.95 10.97
C ILE A 156 23.09 8.82 10.56
N ARG A 157 24.29 8.40 10.91
CA ARG A 157 25.49 8.99 10.27
C ARG A 157 25.38 8.62 8.80
N PRO A 158 25.35 9.61 7.89
CA PRO A 158 25.53 9.28 6.48
C PRO A 158 26.86 8.49 6.43
N THR A 159 26.82 7.31 5.84
CA THR A 159 28.03 6.61 5.44
C THR A 159 28.79 7.63 4.59
N ASP A 160 29.97 8.05 5.05
CA ASP A 160 30.86 8.81 4.19
C ASP A 160 30.83 8.12 2.83
N GLU A 161 30.45 8.86 1.80
CA GLU A 161 30.65 8.41 0.43
C GLU A 161 32.12 8.03 0.36
N GLY A 162 32.36 6.72 0.45
CA GLY A 162 33.73 6.19 0.55
C GLY A 162 34.50 6.81 -0.56
N ASP A 163 35.61 7.46 -0.16
CA ASP A 163 36.54 8.12 -1.04
C ASP A 163 36.64 7.32 -2.34
N SER A 164 36.05 7.87 -3.42
CA SER A 164 35.98 7.24 -4.74
C SER A 164 37.35 7.11 -5.41
N ARG A 165 38.42 7.16 -4.60
CA ARG A 165 39.77 6.76 -4.96
C ARG A 165 39.97 5.25 -4.78
N ALA A 166 38.97 4.43 -5.11
CA ALA A 166 39.30 3.06 -5.46
C ALA A 166 40.30 3.14 -6.60
N PRO A 167 41.58 2.78 -6.40
CA PRO A 167 42.55 2.83 -7.47
C PRO A 167 42.00 1.96 -8.58
N THR A 168 41.77 2.58 -9.69
CA THR A 168 41.16 1.94 -10.87
C THR A 168 42.12 0.81 -11.26
N ARG A 169 41.87 -0.40 -10.74
CA ARG A 169 42.56 -1.62 -11.18
C ARG A 169 42.52 -1.75 -12.70
N SER A 170 41.47 -1.17 -13.31
CA SER A 170 41.35 -0.98 -14.75
C SER A 170 42.43 -0.11 -15.39
N ALA A 171 42.98 0.92 -14.71
CA ALA A 171 44.05 1.74 -15.26
C ALA A 171 45.35 0.96 -15.40
N TRP A 172 45.67 0.11 -14.45
CA TRP A 172 46.84 -0.74 -14.51
C TRP A 172 46.74 -1.84 -15.56
N VAL A 173 45.57 -2.40 -15.75
CA VAL A 173 45.33 -3.41 -16.79
C VAL A 173 45.43 -2.80 -18.19
N LEU A 174 44.89 -1.61 -18.40
CA LEU A 174 45.00 -0.92 -19.69
C LEU A 174 46.46 -0.47 -19.99
N SER A 175 47.18 0.00 -18.98
CA SER A 175 48.61 0.35 -19.16
C SER A 175 49.48 -0.86 -19.46
N GLY A 176 49.20 -2.01 -18.83
CA GLY A 176 49.91 -3.25 -19.12
C GLY A 176 49.64 -3.80 -20.52
N LEU A 177 48.40 -3.71 -20.98
CA LEU A 177 48.03 -4.11 -22.35
C LEU A 177 48.67 -3.22 -23.41
N GLY A 178 48.71 -1.91 -23.17
CA GLY A 178 49.38 -0.94 -24.07
C GLY A 178 50.86 -1.21 -24.26
N LEU A 179 51.59 -1.49 -23.14
CA LEU A 179 53.01 -1.83 -23.20
C LEU A 179 53.27 -3.17 -23.90
N ALA A 180 52.44 -4.16 -23.70
CA ALA A 180 52.55 -5.46 -24.36
C ALA A 180 52.35 -5.35 -25.88
N LEU A 181 51.37 -4.57 -26.31
CA LEU A 181 51.10 -4.33 -27.74
C LEU A 181 52.25 -3.53 -28.39
N ALA A 182 52.81 -2.54 -27.70
CA ALA A 182 53.95 -1.79 -28.21
C ALA A 182 55.19 -2.66 -28.34
N ALA A 183 55.51 -3.49 -27.35
CA ALA A 183 56.63 -4.45 -27.39
C ALA A 183 56.43 -5.48 -28.52
N TRP A 184 55.22 -5.98 -28.73
CA TRP A 184 54.91 -6.90 -29.82
C TRP A 184 55.07 -6.24 -31.21
N ALA A 185 54.65 -4.98 -31.37
CA ALA A 185 54.81 -4.27 -32.64
C ALA A 185 56.30 -4.01 -32.98
N VAL A 186 57.11 -3.62 -31.98
CA VAL A 186 58.56 -3.47 -32.17
C VAL A 186 59.22 -4.78 -32.56
N TRP A 187 58.91 -5.87 -31.84
CA TRP A 187 59.43 -7.19 -32.13
C TRP A 187 59.09 -7.66 -33.54
N ARG A 188 57.82 -7.43 -33.96
CA ARG A 188 57.39 -7.79 -35.34
C ARG A 188 58.09 -6.93 -36.41
N GLY A 189 58.33 -5.65 -36.14
CA GLY A 189 59.07 -4.75 -37.05
C GLY A 189 60.54 -5.14 -37.22
N LEU A 190 61.18 -5.64 -36.15
CA LEU A 190 62.56 -6.13 -36.21
C LEU A 190 62.68 -7.43 -37.00
N ARG A 191 61.70 -8.33 -36.92
CA ARG A 191 61.66 -9.59 -37.70
C ARG A 191 61.35 -9.40 -39.19
N ALA A 192 60.75 -8.30 -39.58
CA ALA A 192 60.44 -8.01 -40.98
C ALA A 192 61.64 -7.42 -41.76
N LYS A 193 62.74 -7.10 -41.08
CA LYS A 193 63.97 -6.51 -41.67
C LYS A 193 65.13 -7.47 -41.81
N ASN A 194 64.96 -8.72 -41.38
CA ASN A 194 65.88 -9.85 -41.64
C ASN A 194 65.15 -10.89 -42.52
#